data_ae63eb376a22c9da8d07f8277a68e973
#
_entry.id   ae63eb376a22c9da8d07f8277a68e973
#
_cell.length_a   1.000
_cell.length_b   1.000
_cell.length_c   1.000
_cell.angle_alpha   90.00
_cell.angle_beta   90.00
_cell.angle_gamma   90.00
#
_symmetry.space_group_name_H-M   'P 1'
#
loop_
_entity.id
_entity.type
_entity.pdbx_description
1 polymer ?
#
loop_
_entity_poly.entity_id
_entity_poly.type
_entity_poly.pdbx_seq_one_letter_code
_entity_poly.pdbx_strand_id
1 'polypeptide(L)'
;MMKPVNDVPFCAGPDRFPRTPYFPMPAGACDTHFHIFPAGHEHRYVPDRSYTPIPLEISDYDHIAKSLNIDRAVVVQASVYGQDNTATLGVVSANPERL
;
A
#
# COMPACT_ATOMS: atom_id res chain seq x y z
N MET A 1 -3.27 25.98 17.79
CA MET A 1 -3.29 26.11 16.31
C MET A 1 -3.09 24.75 15.69
N MET A 2 -3.96 24.37 14.79
CA MET A 2 -3.82 23.09 14.08
C MET A 2 -2.69 23.21 13.05
N LYS A 3 -1.84 22.18 12.95
CA LYS A 3 -0.86 22.10 11.88
C LYS A 3 -1.56 21.95 10.54
N PRO A 4 -1.06 22.61 9.46
CA PRO A 4 -1.50 22.25 8.12
C PRO A 4 -1.27 20.78 7.83
N VAL A 5 -2.11 20.20 6.97
CA VAL A 5 -2.01 18.79 6.60
C VAL A 5 -0.64 18.43 6.04
N ASN A 6 -0.02 19.36 5.28
CA ASN A 6 1.30 19.15 4.69
C ASN A 6 2.47 19.22 5.71
N ASP A 7 2.20 19.57 6.97
CA ASP A 7 3.21 19.55 8.02
C ASP A 7 3.39 18.17 8.65
N VAL A 8 2.53 17.22 8.33
CA VAL A 8 2.68 15.84 8.82
C VAL A 8 3.83 15.18 8.04
N PRO A 9 4.84 14.63 8.74
CA PRO A 9 6.05 14.15 8.07
C PRO A 9 5.77 13.02 7.09
N PHE A 10 6.54 13.00 6.00
CA PHE A 10 6.49 11.89 5.05
C PHE A 10 7.15 10.65 5.65
N CYS A 11 6.53 9.51 5.37
CA CYS A 11 7.11 8.21 5.65
C CYS A 11 7.95 7.77 4.46
N ALA A 12 9.11 7.17 4.72
CA ALA A 12 9.92 6.58 3.66
C ALA A 12 9.13 5.47 2.94
N GLY A 13 9.29 5.41 1.62
CA GLY A 13 8.68 4.35 0.84
C GLY A 13 9.40 3.01 0.99
N PRO A 14 8.85 1.94 0.38
CA PRO A 14 9.48 0.63 0.41
C PRO A 14 10.72 0.59 -0.49
N ASP A 15 11.55 -0.43 -0.29
CA ASP A 15 12.57 -0.77 -1.27
C ASP A 15 11.86 -1.28 -2.54
N ARG A 16 11.96 -0.52 -3.61
CA ARG A 16 11.26 -0.84 -4.88
C ARG A 16 11.94 -1.94 -5.67
N PHE A 17 13.17 -2.27 -5.32
CA PHE A 17 14.00 -3.25 -6.03
C PHE A 17 14.63 -4.23 -5.04
N PRO A 18 13.80 -4.98 -4.28
CA PRO A 18 14.34 -5.93 -3.31
C PRO A 18 15.06 -7.07 -4.02
N ARG A 19 16.00 -7.66 -3.32
CA ARG A 19 16.66 -8.86 -3.81
C ARG A 19 15.68 -10.01 -3.87
N THR A 20 15.84 -10.88 -4.85
CA THR A 20 15.11 -12.14 -4.90
C THR A 20 15.51 -12.98 -3.67
N PRO A 21 14.54 -13.52 -2.92
CA PRO A 21 14.84 -14.34 -1.77
C PRO A 21 15.62 -15.59 -2.14
N TYR A 22 16.39 -16.06 -1.18
CA TYR A 22 17.18 -17.29 -1.34
C TYR A 22 16.28 -18.51 -1.54
N PHE A 23 15.13 -18.51 -0.86
CA PHE A 23 14.12 -19.57 -1.00
C PHE A 23 12.92 -19.05 -1.77
N PRO A 24 12.44 -19.81 -2.78
CA PRO A 24 11.19 -19.43 -3.45
C PRO A 24 10.01 -19.63 -2.49
N MET A 25 9.04 -18.73 -2.55
CA MET A 25 7.79 -18.92 -1.84
C MET A 25 6.99 -20.04 -2.51
N PRO A 26 6.27 -20.85 -1.74
CA PRO A 26 5.39 -21.88 -2.31
C PRO A 26 4.34 -21.27 -3.22
N ALA A 27 3.90 -22.02 -4.22
CA ALA A 27 2.79 -21.60 -5.06
C ALA A 27 1.56 -21.31 -4.21
N GLY A 28 0.85 -20.22 -4.53
CA GLY A 28 -0.31 -19.76 -3.76
C GLY A 28 0.01 -19.00 -2.50
N ALA A 29 1.29 -18.65 -2.27
CA ALA A 29 1.67 -17.83 -1.12
C ALA A 29 0.88 -16.52 -1.09
N CYS A 30 0.46 -16.11 0.10
CA CYS A 30 -0.35 -14.93 0.30
C CYS A 30 0.35 -13.94 1.24
N ASP A 31 0.56 -12.71 0.77
CA ASP A 31 0.92 -11.60 1.64
C ASP A 31 -0.36 -11.13 2.33
N THR A 32 -0.42 -11.24 3.63
CA THR A 32 -1.64 -10.97 4.39
C THR A 32 -1.74 -9.52 4.87
N HIS A 33 -0.80 -8.65 4.53
CA HIS A 33 -0.82 -7.28 5.03
C HIS A 33 0.00 -6.35 4.15
N PHE A 34 -0.65 -5.59 3.29
CA PHE A 34 0.00 -4.46 2.64
C PHE A 34 -0.97 -3.29 2.50
N HIS A 35 -0.42 -2.10 2.30
CA HIS A 35 -1.18 -0.87 2.13
C HIS A 35 -0.99 -0.32 0.72
N ILE A 36 -1.95 0.47 0.26
CA ILE A 36 -1.91 1.13 -1.04
C ILE A 36 -2.15 2.63 -0.88
N PHE A 37 -1.41 3.44 -1.61
CA PHE A 37 -1.51 4.90 -1.56
C PHE A 37 -1.52 5.46 -2.98
N PRO A 38 -2.59 5.20 -3.78
CA PRO A 38 -2.63 5.66 -5.16
C PRO A 38 -2.58 7.19 -5.23
N ALA A 39 -1.90 7.72 -6.24
CA ALA A 39 -1.91 9.14 -6.50
C ALA A 39 -3.36 9.61 -6.78
N GLY A 40 -3.68 10.83 -6.35
CA GLY A 40 -5.03 11.37 -6.49
C GLY A 40 -5.94 11.10 -5.31
N HIS A 41 -5.49 10.35 -4.30
CA HIS A 41 -6.27 10.06 -3.09
C HIS A 41 -5.77 10.82 -1.85
N GLU A 42 -4.83 11.76 -2.01
CA GLU A 42 -4.20 12.49 -0.91
C GLU A 42 -5.22 13.33 -0.13
N HIS A 43 -6.26 13.80 -0.80
CA HIS A 43 -7.35 14.56 -0.16
C HIS A 43 -8.16 13.73 0.85
N ARG A 44 -8.00 12.40 0.83
CA ARG A 44 -8.69 11.47 1.74
C ARG A 44 -7.90 11.21 3.02
N TYR A 45 -6.65 11.68 3.10
CA TYR A 45 -5.86 11.50 4.32
C TYR A 45 -6.43 12.32 5.45
N VAL A 46 -6.58 11.69 6.62
CA VAL A 46 -7.09 12.39 7.80
C VAL A 46 -6.05 13.36 8.35
N PRO A 47 -6.46 14.52 8.90
CA PRO A 47 -5.50 15.53 9.35
C PRO A 47 -4.70 15.12 10.59
N ASP A 48 -5.22 14.22 11.42
CA ASP A 48 -4.57 13.74 12.64
C ASP A 48 -3.72 12.48 12.43
N ARG A 49 -3.43 12.14 11.19
CA ARG A 49 -2.57 11.00 10.89
C ARG A 49 -1.15 11.20 11.43
N SER A 50 -0.44 10.11 11.71
CA SER A 50 0.90 10.15 12.26
C SER A 50 2.00 10.28 11.19
N TYR A 51 1.67 10.03 9.93
CA TYR A 51 2.62 10.14 8.81
C TYR A 51 1.89 10.51 7.53
N THR A 52 2.65 10.97 6.54
CA THR A 52 2.15 11.21 5.18
C THR A 52 2.83 10.21 4.25
N PRO A 53 2.07 9.28 3.64
CA PRO A 53 2.67 8.33 2.71
C PRO A 53 3.03 9.00 1.39
N ILE A 54 4.07 8.51 0.74
CA ILE A 54 4.34 8.85 -0.65
C ILE A 54 3.40 8.05 -1.55
N PRO A 55 3.10 8.50 -2.77
CA PRO A 55 2.26 7.73 -3.68
C PRO A 55 2.86 6.35 -3.98
N LEU A 56 2.03 5.32 -3.81
CA LEU A 56 2.41 3.93 -4.09
C LEU A 56 1.25 3.26 -4.79
N GLU A 57 1.46 2.95 -6.06
CA GLU A 57 0.47 2.32 -6.92
C GLU A 57 0.53 0.80 -6.80
N ILE A 58 -0.52 0.12 -7.26
CA ILE A 58 -0.53 -1.35 -7.28
C ILE A 58 0.62 -1.90 -8.13
N SER A 59 1.05 -1.19 -9.17
CA SER A 59 2.20 -1.60 -9.99
C SER A 59 3.51 -1.63 -9.20
N ASP A 60 3.67 -0.74 -8.22
CA ASP A 60 4.83 -0.76 -7.32
C ASP A 60 4.82 -2.01 -6.46
N TYR A 61 3.66 -2.36 -5.93
CA TYR A 61 3.50 -3.59 -5.15
C TYR A 61 3.72 -4.84 -6.00
N ASP A 62 3.19 -4.86 -7.22
CA ASP A 62 3.33 -5.99 -8.13
C ASP A 62 4.78 -6.33 -8.40
N HIS A 63 5.62 -5.32 -8.56
CA HIS A 63 7.03 -5.52 -8.76
C HIS A 63 7.68 -6.23 -7.56
N ILE A 64 7.34 -5.81 -6.36
CA ILE A 64 7.82 -6.42 -5.12
C ILE A 64 7.29 -7.85 -4.98
N ALA A 65 6.00 -8.04 -5.18
CA ALA A 65 5.35 -9.34 -5.07
C ALA A 65 5.95 -10.36 -6.04
N LYS A 66 6.22 -9.92 -7.28
CA LYS A 66 6.86 -10.76 -8.28
C LYS A 66 8.27 -11.16 -7.86
N SER A 67 9.05 -10.23 -7.31
CA SER A 67 10.40 -10.51 -6.81
C SER A 67 10.40 -11.53 -5.67
N LEU A 68 9.33 -11.53 -4.86
CA LEU A 68 9.16 -12.44 -3.72
C LEU A 68 8.39 -13.71 -4.08
N ASN A 69 7.90 -13.83 -5.31
CA ASN A 69 7.06 -14.93 -5.79
C ASN A 69 5.77 -15.08 -4.97
N ILE A 70 5.11 -13.96 -4.71
CA ILE A 70 3.84 -13.91 -3.99
C ILE A 70 2.70 -13.83 -5.00
N ASP A 71 1.73 -14.76 -4.91
CA ASP A 71 0.63 -14.88 -5.85
C ASP A 71 -0.63 -14.15 -5.43
N ARG A 72 -0.84 -14.01 -4.11
CA ARG A 72 -2.06 -13.44 -3.55
C ARG A 72 -1.72 -12.45 -2.45
N ALA A 73 -2.62 -11.52 -2.20
CA ALA A 73 -2.40 -10.53 -1.14
C ALA A 73 -3.70 -10.03 -0.54
N VAL A 74 -3.61 -9.51 0.68
CA VAL A 74 -4.71 -8.84 1.36
C VAL A 74 -4.34 -7.38 1.53
N VAL A 75 -5.15 -6.49 0.97
CA VAL A 75 -4.99 -5.05 1.17
C VAL A 75 -5.58 -4.70 2.52
N VAL A 76 -4.77 -4.14 3.39
CA VAL A 76 -5.19 -3.71 4.72
C VAL A 76 -5.40 -2.20 4.69
N GLN A 77 -6.52 -1.74 5.25
CA GLN A 77 -6.81 -0.32 5.35
C GLN A 77 -5.72 0.40 6.13
N ALA A 78 -5.08 1.39 5.50
CA ALA A 78 -4.08 2.21 6.17
C ALA A 78 -4.74 3.24 7.07
N SER A 79 -4.15 3.49 8.23
CA SER A 79 -4.69 4.44 9.22
C SER A 79 -4.84 5.86 8.69
N VAL A 80 -4.03 6.24 7.71
CA VAL A 80 -4.05 7.60 7.13
C VAL A 80 -5.38 7.93 6.46
N TYR A 81 -6.15 6.92 6.03
CA TYR A 81 -7.47 7.12 5.43
C TYR A 81 -8.60 7.20 6.46
N GLY A 82 -8.32 6.93 7.73
CA GLY A 82 -9.38 6.85 8.74
C GLY A 82 -10.42 5.80 8.38
N GLN A 83 -11.67 6.23 8.23
CA GLN A 83 -12.78 5.35 7.89
C GLN A 83 -13.15 5.37 6.39
N ASP A 84 -12.43 6.11 5.57
CA ASP A 84 -12.67 6.18 4.12
C ASP A 84 -11.97 5.04 3.41
N ASN A 85 -12.71 4.01 3.03
CA ASN A 85 -12.20 2.80 2.39
C ASN A 85 -12.10 2.92 0.86
N THR A 86 -12.29 4.09 0.30
CA THR A 86 -12.41 4.26 -1.17
C THR A 86 -11.17 3.76 -1.91
N ALA A 87 -9.98 4.15 -1.47
CA ALA A 87 -8.73 3.73 -2.14
C ALA A 87 -8.51 2.22 -2.02
N THR A 88 -8.73 1.66 -0.83
CA THR A 88 -8.59 0.22 -0.57
C THR A 88 -9.54 -0.61 -1.41
N LEU A 89 -10.84 -0.24 -1.41
CA LEU A 89 -11.85 -0.97 -2.17
C LEU A 89 -11.63 -0.83 -3.68
N GLY A 90 -11.15 0.32 -4.12
CA GLY A 90 -10.85 0.57 -5.53
C GLY A 90 -9.80 -0.39 -6.08
N VAL A 91 -8.69 -0.59 -5.35
CA VAL A 91 -7.63 -1.48 -5.82
C VAL A 91 -8.06 -2.95 -5.77
N VAL A 92 -8.83 -3.34 -4.75
CA VAL A 92 -9.36 -4.70 -4.66
C VAL A 92 -10.32 -4.99 -5.82
N SER A 93 -11.24 -4.06 -6.09
CA SER A 93 -12.21 -4.22 -7.18
C SER A 93 -11.55 -4.33 -8.55
N ALA A 94 -10.42 -3.66 -8.74
CA ALA A 94 -9.67 -3.70 -10.01
C ALA A 94 -8.81 -4.96 -10.16
N ASN A 95 -8.59 -5.72 -9.07
CA ASN A 95 -7.70 -6.88 -9.07
C ASN A 95 -8.34 -8.09 -8.35
N PRO A 96 -9.56 -8.51 -8.74
CA PRO A 96 -10.31 -9.50 -7.95
C PRO A 96 -9.71 -10.91 -7.99
N GLU A 97 -8.82 -11.19 -8.93
CA GLU A 97 -8.23 -12.52 -9.08
C GLU A 97 -7.13 -12.81 -8.05
N ARG A 98 -6.61 -11.78 -7.37
CA ARG A 98 -5.46 -11.94 -6.46
C ARG A 98 -5.56 -11.16 -5.15
N LEU A 99 -6.47 -10.19 -5.06
CA LEU A 99 -6.65 -9.35 -3.87
C LEU A 99 -7.96 -9.64 -3.13
#